data_9ca6202dab449ee61629bc5e9269a7be
#
_entry.id   9ca6202dab449ee61629bc5e9269a7be
#
_cell.length_a   1.000
_cell.length_b   1.000
_cell.length_c   1.000
_cell.angle_alpha   90.00
_cell.angle_beta   90.00
_cell.angle_gamma   90.00
#
_symmetry.space_group_name_H-M   'P 1'
#
loop_
_entity.id
_entity.type
_entity.pdbx_description
1 polymer ?
#
loop_
_entity_poly.entity_id
_entity_poly.type
_entity_poly.pdbx_seq_one_letter_code
_entity_poly.pdbx_strand_id
1 'polypeptide(L)'
;GKFFFASDGHKGIGGLDIFYSNPVKDKVNEWSAPKNMGYPINSPSNDYAITDRGRTGFFTSERRLTNGQNAPDIWSYAIPPNLFDLRVIVHEFGSPKDRIGDATVTVSPVDADSWEGVTDEKGTTIKWDIKSGKTRYINDDQEYSINASKEGYLINKESAKISTVGLNESQSFIVEVELVHIEEDIRTPEVRYPLNQWDFINDETCMSKDSLLFLSDLLSSHPYITIDLFSHTDSRSSAKYNQVLSENRAKAVYKFLVEEKGIDPRRIQPIGMGEAEPATWTNENGEEIVLTEKYMNKFRSSDKAKFERLHQINRRTTARITSQEFDPTTSPEANPDWMEFKPLK
;
A
#
# COMPACT_ATOMS: atom_id res chain seq x y z
N GLY A 1 -18.38 -21.06 25.43
CA GLY A 1 -17.22 -20.89 26.32
C GLY A 1 -16.32 -22.11 26.31
N LYS A 2 -15.12 -22.02 26.85
CA LYS A 2 -14.20 -23.15 27.02
C LYS A 2 -14.73 -24.12 28.08
N PHE A 3 -14.49 -25.40 27.88
CA PHE A 3 -14.73 -26.44 28.91
C PHE A 3 -13.41 -26.74 29.62
N PHE A 4 -13.36 -26.54 30.91
CA PHE A 4 -12.19 -26.80 31.75
C PHE A 4 -12.41 -28.04 32.63
N PHE A 5 -11.35 -28.83 32.80
CA PHE A 5 -11.36 -30.00 33.67
C PHE A 5 -9.94 -30.29 34.17
N ALA A 6 -9.84 -31.00 35.29
CA ALA A 6 -8.58 -31.50 35.81
C ALA A 6 -8.46 -33.02 35.54
N SER A 7 -7.28 -33.48 35.20
CA SER A 7 -7.02 -34.87 34.84
C SER A 7 -5.57 -35.28 35.12
N ASP A 8 -5.41 -36.53 35.58
CA ASP A 8 -4.13 -37.24 35.66
C ASP A 8 -3.99 -38.28 34.53
N GLY A 9 -5.05 -38.47 33.73
CA GLY A 9 -5.08 -39.40 32.61
C GLY A 9 -4.55 -38.85 31.30
N HIS A 10 -4.27 -37.54 31.23
CA HIS A 10 -3.67 -36.88 30.08
C HIS A 10 -2.20 -36.52 30.36
N LYS A 11 -1.38 -36.42 29.31
CA LYS A 11 0.03 -36.03 29.47
C LYS A 11 0.11 -34.63 30.09
N GLY A 12 0.59 -34.58 31.34
CA GLY A 12 0.68 -33.37 32.16
C GLY A 12 2.08 -33.09 32.69
N ILE A 13 2.15 -32.19 33.67
CA ILE A 13 3.36 -31.75 34.37
C ILE A 13 3.46 -32.38 35.75
N GLY A 14 2.31 -32.58 36.39
CA GLY A 14 2.19 -33.06 37.77
C GLY A 14 1.23 -34.22 37.93
N GLY A 15 0.50 -34.23 39.05
CA GLY A 15 -0.59 -35.18 39.31
C GLY A 15 -1.84 -34.80 38.52
N LEU A 16 -2.80 -34.14 39.15
CA LEU A 16 -3.92 -33.53 38.44
C LEU A 16 -3.42 -32.25 37.77
N ASP A 17 -3.60 -32.18 36.47
CA ASP A 17 -3.36 -30.94 35.67
C ASP A 17 -4.66 -30.41 35.11
N ILE A 18 -4.76 -29.09 34.98
CA ILE A 18 -5.90 -28.40 34.37
C ILE A 18 -5.75 -28.40 32.87
N PHE A 19 -6.78 -28.86 32.17
CA PHE A 19 -6.91 -28.85 30.71
C PHE A 19 -8.12 -28.02 30.30
N TYR A 20 -8.13 -27.61 29.04
CA TYR A 20 -9.30 -27.01 28.42
C TYR A 20 -9.55 -27.56 27.01
N SER A 21 -10.83 -27.54 26.61
CA SER A 21 -11.27 -27.82 25.24
C SER A 21 -12.14 -26.67 24.73
N ASN A 22 -12.02 -26.33 23.47
CA ASN A 22 -12.89 -25.36 22.83
C ASN A 22 -14.07 -26.07 22.17
N PRO A 23 -15.28 -25.47 22.12
CA PRO A 23 -16.36 -25.99 21.30
C PRO A 23 -15.99 -25.96 19.82
N VAL A 24 -16.37 -26.98 19.08
CA VAL A 24 -16.20 -27.00 17.63
C VAL A 24 -17.27 -26.11 16.98
N LYS A 25 -16.87 -25.16 16.17
CA LYS A 25 -17.79 -24.22 15.50
C LYS A 25 -18.86 -24.99 14.72
N ASP A 26 -20.09 -24.53 14.83
CA ASP A 26 -21.28 -25.07 14.15
C ASP A 26 -21.63 -26.54 14.49
N LYS A 27 -21.08 -27.10 15.56
CA LYS A 27 -21.38 -28.43 16.04
C LYS A 27 -21.87 -28.42 17.51
N VAL A 28 -22.93 -29.17 17.76
CA VAL A 28 -23.49 -29.28 19.10
C VAL A 28 -22.77 -30.40 19.85
N ASN A 29 -22.30 -30.13 21.06
CA ASN A 29 -21.63 -31.09 21.96
C ASN A 29 -20.33 -31.71 21.40
N GLU A 30 -19.70 -31.10 20.39
CA GLU A 30 -18.35 -31.48 19.96
C GLU A 30 -17.30 -30.51 20.50
N TRP A 31 -16.20 -31.07 21.00
CA TRP A 31 -15.11 -30.32 21.61
C TRP A 31 -13.78 -30.65 20.94
N SER A 32 -12.87 -29.69 20.91
CA SER A 32 -11.51 -29.90 20.43
C SER A 32 -10.76 -30.92 21.33
N ALA A 33 -9.67 -31.48 20.84
CA ALA A 33 -8.75 -32.23 21.68
C ALA A 33 -8.32 -31.37 22.90
N PRO A 34 -8.24 -31.96 24.10
CA PRO A 34 -7.83 -31.26 25.31
C PRO A 34 -6.42 -30.65 25.16
N LYS A 35 -6.28 -29.44 25.68
CA LYS A 35 -4.99 -28.73 25.75
C LYS A 35 -4.65 -28.50 27.22
N ASN A 36 -3.41 -28.86 27.62
CA ASN A 36 -2.89 -28.58 28.94
C ASN A 36 -2.69 -27.06 29.12
N MET A 37 -3.09 -26.49 30.27
CA MET A 37 -2.92 -25.04 30.55
C MET A 37 -1.45 -24.65 30.73
N GLY A 38 -0.57 -25.62 30.99
CA GLY A 38 0.86 -25.38 31.12
C GLY A 38 1.26 -24.61 32.39
N TYR A 39 2.57 -24.40 32.51
CA TYR A 39 3.12 -23.55 33.55
C TYR A 39 2.79 -22.07 33.22
N PRO A 40 2.49 -21.20 34.21
CA PRO A 40 2.53 -21.41 35.65
C PRO A 40 1.22 -21.93 36.29
N ILE A 41 0.16 -22.19 35.53
CA ILE A 41 -1.10 -22.67 36.06
C ILE A 41 -0.91 -24.10 36.57
N ASN A 42 -0.46 -25.02 35.74
CA ASN A 42 -0.10 -26.35 36.14
C ASN A 42 1.32 -26.40 36.72
N SER A 43 1.51 -27.26 37.72
CA SER A 43 2.74 -27.45 38.48
C SER A 43 3.05 -28.94 38.65
N PRO A 44 4.19 -29.34 39.24
CA PRO A 44 4.45 -30.75 39.59
C PRO A 44 3.51 -31.35 40.66
N SER A 45 2.65 -30.54 41.25
CA SER A 45 1.64 -30.97 42.24
C SER A 45 0.27 -31.21 41.60
N ASN A 46 -0.80 -31.33 42.38
CA ASN A 46 -2.17 -31.34 41.87
C ASN A 46 -2.66 -29.90 41.64
N ASP A 47 -3.20 -29.64 40.47
CA ASP A 47 -3.80 -28.36 40.07
C ASP A 47 -5.22 -28.63 39.54
N TYR A 48 -6.26 -27.96 40.11
CA TYR A 48 -7.66 -28.24 39.78
C TYR A 48 -8.59 -27.07 40.12
N ALA A 49 -9.91 -27.26 39.92
CA ALA A 49 -10.97 -26.31 40.26
C ALA A 49 -10.75 -24.88 39.74
N ILE A 50 -10.54 -24.74 38.43
CA ILE A 50 -10.32 -23.44 37.80
C ILE A 50 -11.62 -22.64 37.62
N THR A 51 -11.55 -21.33 37.87
CA THR A 51 -12.54 -20.35 37.47
C THR A 51 -11.86 -19.40 36.51
N ASP A 52 -12.30 -19.34 35.25
CA ASP A 52 -11.71 -18.53 34.18
C ASP A 52 -12.60 -17.33 33.83
N ARG A 53 -12.00 -16.15 33.73
CA ARG A 53 -12.61 -14.90 33.27
C ARG A 53 -11.87 -14.36 32.05
N GLY A 54 -11.38 -15.26 31.21
CA GLY A 54 -10.59 -14.93 30.02
C GLY A 54 -9.10 -14.73 30.32
N ARG A 55 -8.69 -13.53 30.69
CA ARG A 55 -7.28 -13.23 30.98
C ARG A 55 -6.93 -13.33 32.48
N THR A 56 -7.88 -13.48 33.34
CA THR A 56 -7.69 -13.64 34.80
C THR A 56 -8.53 -14.78 35.33
N GLY A 57 -8.14 -15.34 36.44
CA GLY A 57 -8.92 -16.37 37.08
C GLY A 57 -8.28 -16.86 38.38
N PHE A 58 -8.92 -17.88 38.92
CA PHE A 58 -8.45 -18.54 40.12
C PHE A 58 -8.45 -20.07 39.91
N PHE A 59 -7.55 -20.75 40.54
CA PHE A 59 -7.47 -22.18 40.53
C PHE A 59 -6.95 -22.69 41.88
N THR A 60 -7.19 -23.95 42.18
CA THR A 60 -6.65 -24.61 43.38
C THR A 60 -5.37 -25.35 43.00
N SER A 61 -4.36 -25.24 43.85
CA SER A 61 -3.08 -25.92 43.65
C SER A 61 -2.54 -26.43 45.01
N GLU A 62 -1.99 -27.62 44.98
CA GLU A 62 -1.26 -28.22 46.11
C GLU A 62 0.25 -27.99 46.06
N ARG A 63 0.69 -27.01 45.25
CA ARG A 63 2.09 -26.63 45.17
C ARG A 63 2.59 -26.09 46.48
N ARG A 64 3.87 -26.30 46.74
CA ARG A 64 4.50 -25.86 47.98
C ARG A 64 4.36 -24.37 48.23
N LEU A 65 3.77 -24.02 49.35
CA LEU A 65 3.62 -22.66 49.84
C LEU A 65 4.96 -22.08 50.32
N THR A 66 5.05 -20.76 50.45
CA THR A 66 6.24 -20.04 50.92
C THR A 66 6.65 -20.44 52.35
N ASN A 67 5.71 -20.89 53.18
CA ASN A 67 5.94 -21.41 54.51
C ASN A 67 6.45 -22.87 54.52
N GLY A 68 6.63 -23.50 53.35
CA GLY A 68 7.12 -24.86 53.21
C GLY A 68 6.07 -25.98 53.34
N GLN A 69 4.81 -25.66 53.57
CA GLN A 69 3.71 -26.62 53.64
C GLN A 69 3.17 -26.93 52.23
N ASN A 70 2.75 -28.21 52.05
CA ASN A 70 1.99 -28.63 50.89
C ASN A 70 0.51 -28.77 51.36
N ALA A 71 -0.31 -27.83 50.97
CA ALA A 71 -1.75 -27.85 51.23
C ALA A 71 -2.48 -27.22 50.04
N PRO A 72 -3.73 -27.67 49.79
CA PRO A 72 -4.55 -26.98 48.77
C PRO A 72 -4.74 -25.51 49.14
N ASP A 73 -4.43 -24.62 48.16
CA ASP A 73 -4.63 -23.19 48.33
C ASP A 73 -5.16 -22.60 47.00
N ILE A 74 -5.81 -21.44 47.12
CA ILE A 74 -6.38 -20.74 45.97
C ILE A 74 -5.34 -19.79 45.41
N TRP A 75 -5.01 -20.02 44.17
CA TRP A 75 -4.07 -19.19 43.40
C TRP A 75 -4.83 -18.33 42.37
N SER A 76 -4.39 -17.10 42.15
CA SER A 76 -4.88 -16.28 41.06
C SER A 76 -3.88 -16.27 39.90
N TYR A 77 -4.38 -16.13 38.70
CA TYR A 77 -3.55 -15.87 37.52
C TYR A 77 -4.03 -14.64 36.76
N ALA A 78 -3.09 -13.99 36.11
CA ALA A 78 -3.36 -12.92 35.15
C ALA A 78 -2.47 -13.14 33.93
N ILE A 79 -3.09 -13.35 32.79
CA ILE A 79 -2.38 -13.40 31.51
C ILE A 79 -2.24 -11.95 31.02
N PRO A 80 -1.00 -11.43 30.86
CA PRO A 80 -0.83 -10.09 30.35
C PRO A 80 -1.48 -9.96 28.97
N PRO A 81 -2.04 -8.79 28.65
CA PRO A 81 -2.60 -8.57 27.34
C PRO A 81 -1.50 -8.66 26.27
N ASN A 82 -1.85 -9.19 25.11
CA ASN A 82 -0.96 -9.08 23.96
C ASN A 82 -0.71 -7.59 23.64
N LEU A 83 0.50 -7.28 23.27
CA LEU A 83 0.90 -5.94 22.91
C LEU A 83 1.02 -5.88 21.39
N PHE A 84 0.19 -5.05 20.78
CA PHE A 84 0.22 -4.83 19.36
C PHE A 84 0.64 -3.38 19.10
N ASP A 85 1.67 -3.18 18.30
CA ASP A 85 2.02 -1.86 17.82
C ASP A 85 1.81 -1.76 16.32
N LEU A 86 1.50 -0.55 15.86
CA LEU A 86 1.30 -0.21 14.47
C LEU A 86 2.27 0.88 14.07
N ARG A 87 2.89 0.68 12.93
CA ARG A 87 3.67 1.68 12.23
C ARG A 87 3.14 1.82 10.83
N VAL A 88 2.68 3.01 10.48
CA VAL A 88 2.23 3.33 9.13
C VAL A 88 3.32 4.13 8.43
N ILE A 89 3.63 3.75 7.23
CA ILE A 89 4.60 4.41 6.37
C ILE A 89 3.85 4.96 5.18
N VAL A 90 3.96 6.27 4.92
CA VAL A 90 3.32 6.93 3.79
C VAL A 90 4.39 7.35 2.79
N HIS A 91 4.19 7.01 1.52
CA HIS A 91 5.14 7.30 0.45
C HIS A 91 4.44 7.62 -0.87
N GLU A 92 5.20 8.19 -1.82
CA GLU A 92 4.72 8.47 -3.17
C GLU A 92 4.36 7.18 -3.91
N PHE A 93 3.31 7.24 -4.70
CA PHE A 93 2.87 6.12 -5.53
C PHE A 93 3.99 5.66 -6.48
N GLY A 94 4.27 4.36 -6.47
CA GLY A 94 5.33 3.75 -7.26
C GLY A 94 6.77 4.07 -6.79
N SER A 95 6.95 4.82 -5.71
CA SER A 95 8.27 5.20 -5.19
C SER A 95 8.37 5.01 -3.67
N PRO A 96 8.56 3.78 -3.17
CA PRO A 96 8.63 3.50 -1.73
C PRO A 96 9.74 4.23 -0.96
N LYS A 97 10.72 4.82 -1.68
CA LYS A 97 11.80 5.59 -1.07
C LYS A 97 11.42 7.04 -0.78
N ASP A 98 10.47 7.58 -1.53
CA ASP A 98 10.04 8.97 -1.44
C ASP A 98 8.92 9.06 -0.39
N ARG A 99 9.33 9.28 0.85
CA ARG A 99 8.47 9.31 2.03
C ARG A 99 7.72 10.63 2.12
N ILE A 100 6.45 10.57 2.55
CA ILE A 100 5.57 11.73 2.68
C ILE A 100 5.41 12.10 4.16
N GLY A 101 6.03 13.21 4.56
CA GLY A 101 5.82 13.81 5.89
C GLY A 101 4.52 14.62 5.94
N ASP A 102 4.06 14.95 7.13
CA ASP A 102 2.84 15.73 7.40
C ASP A 102 1.57 15.16 6.76
N ALA A 103 1.54 13.85 6.48
CA ALA A 103 0.34 13.15 6.06
C ALA A 103 -0.50 12.75 7.28
N THR A 104 -1.79 12.99 7.24
CA THR A 104 -2.75 12.54 8.25
C THR A 104 -3.05 11.07 8.03
N VAL A 105 -2.80 10.25 9.05
CA VAL A 105 -3.11 8.82 9.07
C VAL A 105 -4.28 8.60 10.00
N THR A 106 -5.36 8.02 9.47
CA THR A 106 -6.56 7.65 10.24
C THR A 106 -6.59 6.14 10.45
N VAL A 107 -6.70 5.71 11.69
CA VAL A 107 -6.85 4.31 12.09
C VAL A 107 -8.24 4.11 12.67
N SER A 108 -9.03 3.28 12.00
CA SER A 108 -10.45 3.08 12.31
C SER A 108 -10.70 1.63 12.71
N PRO A 109 -10.91 1.33 14.00
CA PRO A 109 -11.41 0.04 14.44
C PRO A 109 -12.87 -0.15 14.01
N VAL A 110 -13.31 -1.40 13.83
CA VAL A 110 -14.69 -1.68 13.38
C VAL A 110 -15.73 -1.20 14.38
N ASP A 111 -15.48 -1.38 15.69
CA ASP A 111 -16.47 -1.16 16.76
C ASP A 111 -16.07 -0.05 17.75
N ALA A 112 -15.17 0.86 17.40
CA ALA A 112 -14.75 1.94 18.29
C ALA A 112 -14.38 3.22 17.51
N ASP A 113 -14.12 4.29 18.24
CA ASP A 113 -13.76 5.58 17.66
C ASP A 113 -12.41 5.51 16.93
N SER A 114 -12.36 6.13 15.75
CA SER A 114 -11.12 6.32 14.99
C SER A 114 -10.20 7.30 15.69
N TRP A 115 -8.91 7.13 15.48
CA TRP A 115 -7.92 8.11 15.89
C TRP A 115 -7.07 8.55 14.69
N GLU A 116 -6.46 9.72 14.83
CA GLU A 116 -5.61 10.30 13.80
C GLU A 116 -4.20 10.53 14.35
N GLY A 117 -3.24 10.37 13.47
CA GLY A 117 -1.84 10.71 13.70
C GLY A 117 -1.25 11.35 12.47
N VAL A 118 -0.13 12.04 12.62
CA VAL A 118 0.56 12.70 11.51
C VAL A 118 1.92 12.05 11.32
N THR A 119 2.31 11.86 10.07
CA THR A 119 3.64 11.32 9.74
C THR A 119 4.75 12.36 10.01
N ASP A 120 5.89 11.89 10.47
CA ASP A 120 7.11 12.70 10.63
C ASP A 120 7.76 13.00 9.26
N GLU A 121 8.88 13.73 9.26
CA GLU A 121 9.67 14.02 8.04
C GLU A 121 10.13 12.76 7.28
N LYS A 122 10.11 11.59 7.93
CA LYS A 122 10.45 10.29 7.34
C LYS A 122 9.21 9.54 6.85
N GLY A 123 8.06 10.21 6.80
CA GLY A 123 6.79 9.60 6.38
C GLY A 123 6.28 8.50 7.32
N THR A 124 6.67 8.53 8.59
CA THR A 124 6.31 7.48 9.54
C THR A 124 5.46 8.05 10.67
N THR A 125 4.36 7.36 11.02
CA THR A 125 3.58 7.72 12.21
C THR A 125 4.39 7.48 13.48
N ILE A 126 4.19 8.34 14.47
CA ILE A 126 4.84 8.22 15.79
C ILE A 126 4.40 6.89 16.43
N LYS A 127 5.37 6.10 16.85
CA LYS A 127 5.09 4.88 17.62
C LYS A 127 4.35 5.24 18.90
N TRP A 128 3.30 4.50 19.17
CA TRP A 128 2.64 4.60 20.44
C TRP A 128 3.55 4.10 21.57
N ASP A 129 3.71 4.90 22.62
CA ASP A 129 4.52 4.54 23.79
C ASP A 129 3.67 3.86 24.86
N ILE A 130 3.82 2.55 24.95
CA ILE A 130 3.17 1.70 25.96
C ILE A 130 3.52 2.13 27.40
N LYS A 131 4.72 2.67 27.60
CA LYS A 131 5.22 3.05 28.93
C LYS A 131 4.56 4.31 29.48
N SER A 132 3.97 5.14 28.63
CA SER A 132 3.31 6.38 29.05
C SER A 132 1.90 6.18 29.61
N GLY A 133 1.36 4.97 29.62
CA GLY A 133 0.01 4.66 30.11
C GLY A 133 -1.13 5.22 29.26
N LYS A 134 -0.84 5.72 28.07
CA LYS A 134 -1.84 6.23 27.14
C LYS A 134 -2.62 5.08 26.47
N THR A 135 -3.81 5.39 25.96
CA THR A 135 -4.67 4.43 25.24
C THR A 135 -3.90 3.83 24.06
N ARG A 136 -4.00 2.52 23.90
CA ARG A 136 -3.41 1.81 22.75
C ARG A 136 -4.17 2.14 21.48
N TYR A 137 -3.46 2.25 20.39
CA TYR A 137 -4.08 2.37 19.08
C TYR A 137 -4.60 1.03 18.56
N ILE A 138 -3.91 -0.07 18.91
CA ILE A 138 -4.24 -1.43 18.49
C ILE A 138 -4.57 -2.27 19.72
N ASN A 139 -5.78 -2.82 19.75
CA ASN A 139 -6.29 -3.71 20.81
C ASN A 139 -6.37 -5.16 20.33
N ASP A 140 -6.55 -6.09 21.29
CA ASP A 140 -6.85 -7.49 21.00
C ASP A 140 -8.22 -7.63 20.32
N ASP A 141 -8.37 -8.68 19.51
CA ASP A 141 -9.64 -9.10 18.89
C ASP A 141 -10.36 -7.99 18.11
N GLN A 142 -9.61 -7.20 17.36
CA GLN A 142 -10.12 -6.08 16.58
C GLN A 142 -9.64 -6.13 15.14
N GLU A 143 -10.49 -5.67 14.22
CA GLU A 143 -10.14 -5.35 12.84
C GLU A 143 -10.01 -3.85 12.69
N TYR A 144 -9.03 -3.43 11.89
CA TYR A 144 -8.74 -2.02 11.65
C TYR A 144 -8.66 -1.72 10.17
N SER A 145 -9.20 -0.56 9.79
CA SER A 145 -8.96 0.08 8.51
C SER A 145 -7.99 1.25 8.69
N ILE A 146 -7.01 1.36 7.82
CA ILE A 146 -5.95 2.37 7.89
C ILE A 146 -5.96 3.15 6.60
N ASN A 147 -6.13 4.47 6.72
CA ASN A 147 -6.09 5.42 5.62
C ASN A 147 -5.03 6.49 5.87
N ALA A 148 -4.52 7.06 4.79
CA ALA A 148 -3.71 8.26 4.83
C ALA A 148 -4.25 9.30 3.85
N SER A 149 -4.08 10.59 4.19
CA SER A 149 -4.47 11.71 3.35
C SER A 149 -3.51 12.88 3.54
N LYS A 150 -3.33 13.65 2.47
CA LYS A 150 -2.59 14.91 2.50
C LYS A 150 -3.16 15.86 1.45
N GLU A 151 -3.15 17.17 1.73
CA GLU A 151 -3.51 18.19 0.74
C GLU A 151 -2.57 18.11 -0.48
N GLY A 152 -3.12 18.22 -1.69
CA GLY A 152 -2.38 18.04 -2.94
C GLY A 152 -2.26 16.58 -3.40
N TYR A 153 -2.82 15.62 -2.67
CA TYR A 153 -2.82 14.20 -3.01
C TYR A 153 -4.21 13.63 -3.25
N LEU A 154 -4.30 12.55 -4.02
CA LEU A 154 -5.56 11.84 -4.22
C LEU A 154 -6.13 11.35 -2.89
N ILE A 155 -7.45 11.45 -2.77
CA ILE A 155 -8.17 10.83 -1.66
C ILE A 155 -8.10 9.32 -1.83
N ASN A 156 -7.42 8.65 -0.90
CA ASN A 156 -7.38 7.20 -0.90
C ASN A 156 -8.73 6.64 -0.42
N LYS A 157 -9.50 6.05 -1.33
CA LYS A 157 -10.80 5.43 -1.03
C LYS A 157 -10.68 4.00 -0.53
N GLU A 158 -9.55 3.35 -0.78
CA GLU A 158 -9.26 2.01 -0.28
C GLU A 158 -8.38 2.09 0.97
N SER A 159 -8.85 1.46 2.03
CA SER A 159 -8.10 1.39 3.29
C SER A 159 -7.28 0.11 3.35
N ALA A 160 -6.05 0.20 3.80
CA ALA A 160 -5.31 -0.96 4.24
C ALA A 160 -6.00 -1.58 5.46
N LYS A 161 -5.96 -2.90 5.58
CA LYS A 161 -6.64 -3.63 6.67
C LYS A 161 -5.64 -4.46 7.45
N ILE A 162 -5.78 -4.45 8.76
CA ILE A 162 -5.09 -5.36 9.67
C ILE A 162 -6.09 -5.97 10.65
N SER A 163 -5.77 -7.13 11.19
CA SER A 163 -6.60 -7.81 12.17
C SER A 163 -5.73 -8.37 13.30
N THR A 164 -6.16 -8.15 14.53
CA THR A 164 -5.61 -8.80 15.73
C THR A 164 -6.49 -9.93 16.21
N VAL A 165 -7.59 -10.24 15.49
CA VAL A 165 -8.55 -11.26 15.85
C VAL A 165 -7.89 -12.63 15.92
N GLY A 166 -8.03 -13.30 17.07
CA GLY A 166 -7.48 -14.64 17.29
C GLY A 166 -5.96 -14.73 17.44
N LEU A 167 -5.25 -13.61 17.50
CA LEU A 167 -3.81 -13.60 17.75
C LEU A 167 -3.51 -13.86 19.22
N ASN A 168 -2.59 -14.78 19.48
CA ASN A 168 -2.22 -15.21 20.83
C ASN A 168 -0.86 -14.69 21.30
N GLU A 169 -0.14 -13.99 20.43
CA GLU A 169 1.20 -13.45 20.69
C GLU A 169 1.27 -11.98 20.31
N SER A 170 2.08 -11.24 21.07
CA SER A 170 2.39 -9.82 20.77
C SER A 170 3.14 -9.71 19.48
N GLN A 171 2.76 -8.75 18.63
CA GLN A 171 3.45 -8.49 17.37
C GLN A 171 3.35 -7.02 16.93
N SER A 172 4.24 -6.65 16.01
CA SER A 172 4.26 -5.33 15.38
C SER A 172 3.72 -5.42 13.96
N PHE A 173 2.83 -4.49 13.60
CA PHE A 173 2.32 -4.32 12.25
C PHE A 173 3.04 -3.16 11.56
N ILE A 174 3.42 -3.36 10.32
CA ILE A 174 3.93 -2.31 9.43
C ILE A 174 2.97 -2.25 8.25
N VAL A 175 2.39 -1.09 8.02
CA VAL A 175 1.46 -0.83 6.91
C VAL A 175 2.06 0.27 6.05
N GLU A 176 2.17 0.01 4.76
CA GLU A 176 2.58 1.01 3.77
C GLU A 176 1.34 1.54 3.06
N VAL A 177 1.24 2.85 2.94
CA VAL A 177 0.15 3.54 2.23
C VAL A 177 0.77 4.45 1.18
N GLU A 178 0.35 4.24 -0.06
CA GLU A 178 0.77 5.08 -1.19
C GLU A 178 -0.20 6.24 -1.38
N LEU A 179 0.33 7.43 -1.64
CA LEU A 179 -0.45 8.59 -2.05
C LEU A 179 0.03 9.08 -3.42
N VAL A 180 -0.91 9.51 -4.25
CA VAL A 180 -0.66 10.01 -5.60
C VAL A 180 -0.80 11.52 -5.60
N HIS A 181 0.25 12.25 -5.97
CA HIS A 181 0.24 13.70 -6.10
C HIS A 181 -0.64 14.14 -7.29
N ILE A 182 -1.53 15.11 -7.11
CA ILE A 182 -2.52 15.52 -8.13
C ILE A 182 -2.10 16.74 -8.95
N GLU A 183 -1.16 17.55 -8.47
CA GLU A 183 -0.75 18.80 -9.14
C GLU A 183 0.46 18.63 -10.07
N GLU A 184 1.18 17.49 -9.96
CA GLU A 184 2.36 17.22 -10.76
C GLU A 184 2.08 16.26 -11.92
N ASP A 185 2.84 16.43 -13.01
CA ASP A 185 2.80 15.47 -14.11
C ASP A 185 3.43 14.16 -13.71
N ILE A 186 2.60 13.11 -13.69
CA ILE A 186 3.04 11.74 -13.47
C ILE A 186 3.87 11.30 -14.68
N ARG A 187 5.18 11.13 -14.49
CA ARG A 187 6.07 10.63 -15.54
C ARG A 187 6.00 9.11 -15.60
N THR A 188 5.71 8.59 -16.79
CA THR A 188 5.89 7.16 -17.02
C THR A 188 7.39 6.84 -17.09
N PRO A 189 7.81 5.63 -16.71
CA PRO A 189 9.10 5.09 -17.12
C PRO A 189 9.29 5.19 -18.65
N GLU A 190 10.50 4.95 -19.12
CA GLU A 190 10.83 5.19 -20.52
C GLU A 190 9.95 4.42 -21.51
N VAL A 191 9.25 5.14 -22.40
CA VAL A 191 8.48 4.60 -23.53
C VAL A 191 9.17 5.00 -24.83
N ARG A 192 9.56 4.04 -25.64
CA ARG A 192 10.25 4.26 -26.92
C ARG A 192 9.41 3.86 -28.11
N TYR A 193 9.64 4.57 -29.21
CA TYR A 193 9.00 4.35 -30.49
C TYR A 193 10.07 4.30 -31.59
N PRO A 194 9.88 3.52 -32.67
CA PRO A 194 10.71 3.63 -33.84
C PRO A 194 10.66 5.02 -34.45
N LEU A 195 11.62 5.32 -35.30
CA LEU A 195 11.70 6.65 -35.96
C LEU A 195 10.43 6.92 -36.76
N ASN A 196 9.80 8.08 -36.52
CA ASN A 196 8.57 8.52 -37.21
C ASN A 196 7.37 7.56 -37.05
N GLN A 197 7.35 6.75 -35.99
CA GLN A 197 6.30 5.81 -35.72
C GLN A 197 5.74 6.02 -34.32
N TRP A 198 4.63 5.34 -34.04
CA TRP A 198 3.94 5.33 -32.75
C TRP A 198 3.70 3.92 -32.20
N ASP A 199 4.16 2.86 -32.92
CA ASP A 199 4.23 1.52 -32.38
C ASP A 199 5.30 1.45 -31.27
N PHE A 200 5.06 0.66 -30.25
CA PHE A 200 6.00 0.55 -29.15
C PHE A 200 7.22 -0.30 -29.50
N ILE A 201 8.41 0.16 -29.11
CA ILE A 201 9.56 -0.73 -29.00
C ILE A 201 9.36 -1.58 -27.74
N ASN A 202 9.30 -2.88 -27.94
CA ASN A 202 9.09 -3.83 -26.85
C ASN A 202 10.02 -5.04 -27.06
N ASP A 203 11.31 -4.81 -26.84
CA ASP A 203 12.40 -5.75 -27.04
C ASP A 203 13.46 -5.60 -25.93
N GLU A 204 14.59 -6.27 -26.05
CA GLU A 204 15.68 -6.23 -25.06
C GLU A 204 16.23 -4.80 -24.81
N THR A 205 16.00 -3.85 -25.71
CA THR A 205 16.48 -2.46 -25.58
C THR A 205 15.52 -1.58 -24.81
N CYS A 206 14.22 -1.85 -24.86
CA CYS A 206 13.19 -1.12 -24.12
C CYS A 206 11.88 -1.93 -24.05
N MET A 207 11.38 -2.17 -22.86
CA MET A 207 10.08 -2.78 -22.59
C MET A 207 9.02 -1.69 -22.40
N SER A 208 8.66 -0.98 -23.48
CA SER A 208 7.76 0.17 -23.41
C SER A 208 6.39 -0.17 -22.86
N LYS A 209 5.84 -1.36 -23.16
CA LYS A 209 4.56 -1.80 -22.60
C LYS A 209 4.63 -2.02 -21.09
N ASP A 210 5.76 -2.54 -20.58
CA ASP A 210 5.95 -2.72 -19.14
C ASP A 210 6.02 -1.36 -18.42
N SER A 211 6.65 -0.38 -19.06
CA SER A 211 6.67 1.00 -18.57
C SER A 211 5.28 1.61 -18.44
N LEU A 212 4.33 1.21 -19.29
CA LEU A 212 2.95 1.69 -19.26
C LEU A 212 2.07 0.94 -18.24
N LEU A 213 2.53 -0.20 -17.67
CA LEU A 213 1.79 -0.89 -16.60
C LEU A 213 1.57 0.01 -15.41
N PHE A 214 2.53 0.89 -15.10
CA PHE A 214 2.39 1.89 -14.05
C PHE A 214 1.10 2.72 -14.16
N LEU A 215 0.76 3.23 -15.37
CA LEU A 215 -0.49 3.95 -15.59
C LEU A 215 -1.72 3.04 -15.52
N SER A 216 -1.59 1.81 -16.01
CA SER A 216 -2.65 0.80 -15.91
C SER A 216 -2.98 0.50 -14.45
N ASP A 217 -1.95 0.30 -13.62
CA ASP A 217 -2.10 0.00 -12.20
C ASP A 217 -2.70 1.19 -11.45
N LEU A 218 -2.23 2.41 -11.72
CA LEU A 218 -2.82 3.64 -11.19
C LEU A 218 -4.31 3.76 -11.51
N LEU A 219 -4.68 3.60 -12.77
CA LEU A 219 -6.09 3.72 -13.21
C LEU A 219 -6.97 2.58 -12.70
N SER A 220 -6.42 1.38 -12.55
CA SER A 220 -7.14 0.22 -12.01
C SER A 220 -7.37 0.34 -10.50
N SER A 221 -6.36 0.80 -9.76
CA SER A 221 -6.44 1.01 -8.31
C SER A 221 -7.33 2.20 -7.94
N HIS A 222 -7.50 3.17 -8.87
CA HIS A 222 -8.29 4.37 -8.64
C HIS A 222 -9.38 4.51 -9.73
N PRO A 223 -10.45 3.71 -9.70
CA PRO A 223 -11.47 3.68 -10.76
C PRO A 223 -12.27 4.98 -10.92
N TYR A 224 -12.14 5.89 -9.98
CA TYR A 224 -12.84 7.18 -9.92
C TYR A 224 -12.04 8.37 -10.48
N ILE A 225 -10.79 8.18 -10.93
CA ILE A 225 -10.00 9.27 -11.52
C ILE A 225 -10.12 9.31 -13.04
N THR A 226 -9.96 10.51 -13.59
CA THR A 226 -9.69 10.75 -15.01
C THR A 226 -8.33 11.40 -15.20
N ILE A 227 -7.70 11.18 -16.33
CA ILE A 227 -6.38 11.73 -16.66
C ILE A 227 -6.35 12.37 -18.05
N ASP A 228 -5.54 13.42 -18.18
CA ASP A 228 -4.96 13.83 -19.44
C ASP A 228 -3.64 13.08 -19.65
N LEU A 229 -3.49 12.49 -20.82
CA LEU A 229 -2.32 11.71 -21.22
C LEU A 229 -1.53 12.46 -22.26
N PHE A 230 -0.40 13.03 -21.88
CA PHE A 230 0.45 13.84 -22.74
C PHE A 230 1.57 13.03 -23.37
N SER A 231 1.82 13.27 -24.66
CA SER A 231 2.99 12.72 -25.34
C SER A 231 3.81 13.85 -25.97
N HIS A 232 5.12 13.80 -25.79
CA HIS A 232 6.05 14.85 -26.21
C HIS A 232 7.05 14.29 -27.23
N THR A 233 7.51 15.17 -28.13
CA THR A 233 8.59 14.89 -29.08
C THR A 233 9.83 15.72 -28.74
N ASP A 234 10.92 15.41 -29.39
CA ASP A 234 12.07 16.31 -29.44
C ASP A 234 11.90 17.33 -30.59
N SER A 235 12.78 18.33 -30.66
CA SER A 235 12.73 19.48 -31.56
C SER A 235 13.41 19.24 -32.91
N ARG A 236 13.61 18.00 -33.35
CA ARG A 236 14.38 17.71 -34.61
C ARG A 236 13.57 17.76 -35.90
N SER A 237 12.25 17.89 -35.82
CA SER A 237 11.34 18.02 -36.97
C SER A 237 10.56 19.32 -36.89
N SER A 238 9.71 19.61 -37.90
CA SER A 238 8.86 20.80 -37.84
C SER A 238 7.81 20.69 -36.71
N ALA A 239 7.44 21.81 -36.13
CA ALA A 239 6.44 21.87 -35.07
C ALA A 239 5.11 21.20 -35.48
N LYS A 240 4.66 21.41 -36.72
CA LYS A 240 3.45 20.78 -37.26
C LYS A 240 3.57 19.25 -37.32
N TYR A 241 4.72 18.74 -37.75
CA TYR A 241 5.00 17.33 -37.83
C TYR A 241 5.05 16.70 -36.42
N ASN A 242 5.78 17.36 -35.50
CA ASN A 242 5.90 16.93 -34.11
C ASN A 242 4.56 16.91 -33.39
N GLN A 243 3.66 17.86 -33.70
CA GLN A 243 2.30 17.87 -33.16
C GLN A 243 1.53 16.60 -33.55
N VAL A 244 1.50 16.26 -34.86
CA VAL A 244 0.78 15.05 -35.30
C VAL A 244 1.42 13.77 -34.79
N LEU A 245 2.76 13.71 -34.74
CA LEU A 245 3.49 12.54 -34.23
C LEU A 245 3.20 12.31 -32.77
N SER A 246 3.21 13.39 -31.96
CA SER A 246 2.89 13.27 -30.51
C SER A 246 1.43 12.90 -30.27
N GLU A 247 0.48 13.44 -31.05
CA GLU A 247 -0.92 13.02 -30.96
C GLU A 247 -1.09 11.51 -31.25
N ASN A 248 -0.43 10.99 -32.28
CA ASN A 248 -0.50 9.57 -32.59
C ASN A 248 0.14 8.71 -31.49
N ARG A 249 1.22 9.16 -30.88
CA ARG A 249 1.85 8.47 -29.75
C ARG A 249 0.96 8.46 -28.52
N ALA A 250 0.32 9.59 -28.19
CA ALA A 250 -0.66 9.64 -27.10
C ALA A 250 -1.83 8.67 -27.36
N LYS A 251 -2.32 8.62 -28.60
CA LYS A 251 -3.37 7.69 -29.03
C LYS A 251 -2.91 6.22 -28.97
N ALA A 252 -1.64 5.92 -29.26
CA ALA A 252 -1.14 4.56 -29.13
C ALA A 252 -1.14 4.08 -27.67
N VAL A 253 -0.74 4.96 -26.73
CA VAL A 253 -0.82 4.67 -25.29
C VAL A 253 -2.28 4.54 -24.83
N TYR A 254 -3.16 5.44 -25.27
CA TYR A 254 -4.59 5.35 -25.00
C TYR A 254 -5.18 4.00 -25.45
N LYS A 255 -4.91 3.57 -26.70
CA LYS A 255 -5.36 2.28 -27.22
C LYS A 255 -4.83 1.12 -26.38
N PHE A 256 -3.58 1.13 -26.01
CA PHE A 256 -3.00 0.11 -25.14
C PHE A 256 -3.75 0.00 -23.79
N LEU A 257 -4.01 1.15 -23.15
CA LEU A 257 -4.69 1.18 -21.86
C LEU A 257 -6.16 0.73 -21.98
N VAL A 258 -6.85 1.10 -23.08
CA VAL A 258 -8.25 0.75 -23.31
C VAL A 258 -8.41 -0.69 -23.80
N GLU A 259 -7.71 -1.06 -24.89
CA GLU A 259 -7.92 -2.34 -25.58
C GLU A 259 -7.21 -3.51 -24.88
N GLU A 260 -5.99 -3.31 -24.38
CA GLU A 260 -5.20 -4.38 -23.77
C GLU A 260 -5.34 -4.43 -22.23
N LYS A 261 -5.64 -3.30 -21.58
CA LYS A 261 -5.76 -3.22 -20.12
C LYS A 261 -7.19 -3.03 -19.60
N GLY A 262 -8.16 -2.80 -20.51
CA GLY A 262 -9.57 -2.70 -20.16
C GLY A 262 -9.97 -1.44 -19.39
N ILE A 263 -9.15 -0.38 -19.45
CA ILE A 263 -9.47 0.90 -18.81
C ILE A 263 -10.63 1.56 -19.58
N ASP A 264 -11.61 2.10 -18.85
CA ASP A 264 -12.72 2.81 -19.46
C ASP A 264 -12.22 3.99 -20.33
N PRO A 265 -12.55 4.04 -21.62
CA PRO A 265 -12.04 5.05 -22.57
C PRO A 265 -12.39 6.49 -22.17
N ARG A 266 -13.47 6.70 -21.41
CA ARG A 266 -13.92 8.02 -20.93
C ARG A 266 -13.03 8.61 -19.85
N ARG A 267 -12.13 7.81 -19.30
CA ARG A 267 -11.23 8.21 -18.22
C ARG A 267 -9.90 8.78 -18.70
N ILE A 268 -9.61 8.71 -19.98
CA ILE A 268 -8.30 9.09 -20.53
C ILE A 268 -8.51 10.01 -21.72
N GLN A 269 -7.91 11.20 -21.69
CA GLN A 269 -7.85 12.11 -22.82
C GLN A 269 -6.44 12.14 -23.42
N PRO A 270 -6.20 11.56 -24.61
CA PRO A 270 -4.88 11.59 -25.25
C PRO A 270 -4.59 12.96 -25.90
N ILE A 271 -3.46 13.56 -25.55
CA ILE A 271 -3.06 14.90 -25.98
C ILE A 271 -1.62 14.86 -26.51
N GLY A 272 -1.42 15.32 -27.74
CA GLY A 272 -0.09 15.53 -28.29
C GLY A 272 0.41 16.93 -27.97
N MET A 273 1.60 17.03 -27.39
CA MET A 273 2.23 18.30 -27.02
C MET A 273 3.31 18.77 -28.02
N GLY A 274 3.66 17.90 -28.98
CA GLY A 274 4.77 18.20 -29.86
C GLY A 274 6.05 18.45 -29.07
N GLU A 275 6.75 19.54 -29.46
CA GLU A 275 7.98 20.02 -28.81
C GLU A 275 7.74 21.23 -27.89
N ALA A 276 6.48 21.61 -27.67
CA ALA A 276 6.11 22.86 -27.00
C ALA A 276 6.57 22.93 -25.54
N GLU A 277 6.65 21.80 -24.88
CA GLU A 277 7.06 21.70 -23.48
C GLU A 277 8.33 20.85 -23.33
N PRO A 278 9.53 21.46 -23.39
CA PRO A 278 10.78 20.75 -23.13
C PRO A 278 10.85 20.21 -21.70
N ALA A 279 11.40 19.01 -21.53
CA ALA A 279 11.60 18.42 -20.21
C ALA A 279 12.61 19.22 -19.39
N THR A 280 12.45 19.20 -18.07
CA THR A 280 13.46 19.60 -17.12
C THR A 280 14.35 18.40 -16.79
N TRP A 281 15.64 18.62 -16.69
CA TRP A 281 16.65 17.62 -16.37
C TRP A 281 17.62 18.15 -15.33
N THR A 282 17.89 17.37 -14.30
CA THR A 282 18.89 17.69 -13.28
C THR A 282 20.26 17.20 -13.74
N ASN A 283 21.22 18.10 -13.83
CA ASN A 283 22.58 17.76 -14.23
C ASN A 283 23.38 17.13 -13.09
N GLU A 284 24.63 16.73 -13.36
CA GLU A 284 25.54 16.10 -12.38
C GLU A 284 25.89 17.01 -11.19
N ASN A 285 25.69 18.33 -11.32
CA ASN A 285 25.90 19.31 -10.26
C ASN A 285 24.63 19.59 -9.43
N GLY A 286 23.51 18.93 -9.74
CA GLY A 286 22.22 19.15 -9.07
C GLY A 286 21.45 20.38 -9.61
N GLU A 287 21.84 20.95 -10.75
CA GLU A 287 21.13 22.09 -11.34
C GLU A 287 20.00 21.62 -12.26
N GLU A 288 18.83 22.22 -12.11
CA GLU A 288 17.68 21.98 -12.99
C GLU A 288 17.82 22.78 -14.30
N ILE A 289 17.76 22.10 -15.41
CA ILE A 289 17.94 22.66 -16.74
C ILE A 289 16.78 22.27 -17.63
N VAL A 290 16.15 23.27 -18.25
CA VAL A 290 15.13 23.04 -19.28
C VAL A 290 15.82 22.65 -20.60
N LEU A 291 15.45 21.50 -21.16
CA LEU A 291 16.06 20.90 -22.35
C LEU A 291 15.56 21.55 -23.63
N THR A 292 15.82 22.85 -23.80
CA THR A 292 15.53 23.58 -25.04
C THR A 292 16.45 23.12 -26.16
N GLU A 293 16.01 23.29 -27.41
CA GLU A 293 16.84 23.01 -28.58
C GLU A 293 18.20 23.76 -28.51
N LYS A 294 18.18 25.04 -28.12
CA LYS A 294 19.39 25.86 -27.94
C LYS A 294 20.36 25.24 -26.93
N TYR A 295 19.86 24.67 -25.83
CA TYR A 295 20.72 24.04 -24.85
C TYR A 295 21.32 22.74 -25.38
N MET A 296 20.49 21.87 -25.96
CA MET A 296 20.92 20.57 -26.47
C MET A 296 21.92 20.70 -27.62
N ASN A 297 21.74 21.68 -28.51
CA ASN A 297 22.64 21.93 -29.63
C ASN A 297 24.08 22.27 -29.24
N LYS A 298 24.34 22.65 -27.97
CA LYS A 298 25.72 22.82 -27.45
C LYS A 298 26.53 21.53 -27.50
N PHE A 299 25.86 20.37 -27.42
CA PHE A 299 26.49 19.06 -27.37
C PHE A 299 26.54 18.36 -28.74
N ARG A 300 25.86 18.90 -29.76
CA ARG A 300 25.71 18.27 -31.09
C ARG A 300 27.03 17.83 -31.72
N SER A 301 28.09 18.61 -31.57
CA SER A 301 29.42 18.35 -32.14
C SER A 301 30.43 17.88 -31.11
N SER A 302 30.28 18.24 -29.84
CA SER A 302 31.22 17.97 -28.77
C SER A 302 30.96 16.66 -28.02
N ASP A 303 29.70 16.28 -27.87
CA ASP A 303 29.28 15.05 -27.17
C ASP A 303 27.97 14.52 -27.76
N LYS A 304 28.12 13.69 -28.79
CA LYS A 304 26.99 13.12 -29.50
C LYS A 304 26.13 12.19 -28.61
N ALA A 305 26.75 11.47 -27.68
CA ALA A 305 26.03 10.58 -26.81
C ALA A 305 25.12 11.37 -25.84
N LYS A 306 25.65 12.41 -25.23
CA LYS A 306 24.87 13.33 -24.39
C LYS A 306 23.77 14.03 -25.19
N PHE A 307 24.05 14.48 -26.41
CA PHE A 307 23.06 15.08 -27.28
C PHE A 307 21.86 14.16 -27.52
N GLU A 308 22.08 12.89 -27.89
CA GLU A 308 21.01 11.92 -28.12
C GLU A 308 20.24 11.59 -26.83
N ARG A 309 20.96 11.46 -25.70
CA ARG A 309 20.33 11.23 -24.40
C ARG A 309 19.40 12.36 -23.99
N LEU A 310 19.80 13.63 -24.18
CA LEU A 310 18.97 14.79 -23.86
C LEU A 310 17.72 14.86 -24.76
N HIS A 311 17.85 14.54 -26.05
CA HIS A 311 16.71 14.40 -26.94
C HIS A 311 15.77 13.26 -26.51
N GLN A 312 16.33 12.14 -26.02
CA GLN A 312 15.52 11.03 -25.52
C GLN A 312 14.67 11.44 -24.30
N ILE A 313 15.21 12.26 -23.39
CA ILE A 313 14.48 12.78 -22.23
C ILE A 313 13.27 13.63 -22.64
N ASN A 314 13.38 14.40 -23.75
CA ASN A 314 12.27 15.17 -24.30
C ASN A 314 11.17 14.26 -24.90
N ARG A 315 11.52 13.10 -25.45
CA ARG A 315 10.56 12.12 -25.94
C ARG A 315 9.99 11.33 -24.78
N ARG A 316 8.95 11.84 -24.18
CA ARG A 316 8.35 11.27 -22.96
C ARG A 316 6.83 11.19 -23.06
N THR A 317 6.25 10.37 -22.23
CA THR A 317 4.81 10.34 -21.94
C THR A 317 4.61 10.73 -20.47
N THR A 318 3.63 11.58 -20.21
CA THR A 318 3.23 11.98 -18.87
C THR A 318 1.72 11.90 -18.74
N ALA A 319 1.21 11.86 -17.52
CA ALA A 319 -0.21 11.93 -17.26
C ALA A 319 -0.48 12.95 -16.15
N ARG A 320 -1.64 13.61 -16.20
CA ARG A 320 -2.11 14.51 -15.15
C ARG A 320 -3.52 14.12 -14.76
N ILE A 321 -3.79 14.04 -13.47
CA ILE A 321 -5.12 13.74 -12.96
C ILE A 321 -5.99 14.99 -13.15
N THR A 322 -7.15 14.82 -13.79
CA THR A 322 -8.07 15.91 -14.12
C THR A 322 -9.33 15.89 -13.28
N SER A 323 -9.73 14.72 -12.76
CA SER A 323 -10.87 14.60 -11.84
C SER A 323 -10.70 13.39 -10.92
N GLN A 324 -11.34 13.45 -9.74
CA GLN A 324 -11.46 12.37 -8.78
C GLN A 324 -12.93 11.91 -8.61
N GLU A 325 -13.80 12.30 -9.53
CA GLU A 325 -15.26 12.11 -9.44
C GLU A 325 -15.82 11.40 -10.68
N PHE A 326 -15.03 10.56 -11.33
CA PHE A 326 -15.52 9.81 -12.48
C PHE A 326 -16.64 8.86 -12.06
N ASP A 327 -17.78 8.97 -12.77
CA ASP A 327 -18.92 8.08 -12.64
C ASP A 327 -19.30 7.52 -14.03
N PRO A 328 -19.19 6.20 -14.24
CA PRO A 328 -19.48 5.58 -15.52
C PRO A 328 -20.94 5.71 -15.96
N THR A 329 -21.87 6.06 -15.03
CA THR A 329 -23.29 6.22 -15.36
C THR A 329 -23.63 7.61 -15.90
N THR A 330 -22.82 8.62 -15.57
CA THR A 330 -23.10 10.04 -15.91
C THR A 330 -22.05 10.66 -16.84
N SER A 331 -20.89 10.02 -16.98
CA SER A 331 -19.81 10.55 -17.81
C SER A 331 -20.14 10.44 -19.30
N PRO A 332 -19.82 11.47 -20.11
CA PRO A 332 -20.08 11.46 -21.55
C PRO A 332 -19.26 10.37 -22.27
N GLU A 333 -19.69 9.96 -23.43
CA GLU A 333 -18.97 9.00 -24.26
C GLU A 333 -17.60 9.55 -24.67
N ALA A 334 -16.62 8.64 -24.80
CA ALA A 334 -15.29 9.00 -25.27
C ALA A 334 -15.32 9.46 -26.73
N ASN A 335 -14.43 10.38 -27.07
CA ASN A 335 -14.32 10.82 -28.47
C ASN A 335 -13.81 9.68 -29.36
N PRO A 336 -14.58 9.22 -30.38
CA PRO A 336 -14.18 8.13 -31.24
C PRO A 336 -12.88 8.41 -32.03
N ASP A 337 -12.56 9.69 -32.31
CA ASP A 337 -11.33 10.08 -33.02
C ASP A 337 -10.06 9.73 -32.26
N TRP A 338 -10.15 9.43 -30.96
CA TRP A 338 -9.00 8.98 -30.16
C TRP A 338 -8.53 7.58 -30.54
N MET A 339 -9.36 6.80 -31.20
CA MET A 339 -9.01 5.49 -31.75
C MET A 339 -8.36 5.55 -33.15
N GLU A 340 -8.31 6.72 -33.78
CA GLU A 340 -7.82 6.86 -35.16
C GLU A 340 -6.48 7.64 -35.21
N PHE A 341 -5.52 7.12 -35.98
CA PHE A 341 -4.23 7.78 -36.20
C PHE A 341 -4.32 8.78 -37.35
N LYS A 342 -3.65 9.92 -37.18
CA LYS A 342 -3.54 10.94 -38.22
C LYS A 342 -2.35 10.68 -39.16
N PRO A 343 -2.49 10.89 -40.46
CA PRO A 343 -1.34 10.77 -41.40
C PRO A 343 -0.27 11.82 -41.11
N LEU A 344 0.99 11.40 -41.07
CA LEU A 344 2.13 12.32 -41.07
C LEU A 344 2.28 12.97 -42.44
N LYS A 345 2.17 14.30 -42.52
CA LYS A 345 2.30 15.08 -43.77
C LYS A 345 3.39 16.13 -43.64
#